data_e616266d42a8ef5911fc85714c8f60a5
#
_entry.id   e616266d42a8ef5911fc85714c8f60a5
#
_cell.length_a   1.000
_cell.length_b   1.000
_cell.length_c   1.000
_cell.angle_alpha   90.00
_cell.angle_beta   90.00
_cell.angle_gamma   90.00
#
_symmetry.space_group_name_H-M   'P 1'
#
loop_
_entity.id
_entity.type
_entity.pdbx_description
1 polymer ?
#
loop_
_entity_poly.entity_id
_entity_poly.type
_entity_poly.pdbx_seq_one_letter_code
_entity_poly.pdbx_strand_id
1 'polypeptide(L)'
;MNNKSKKTSLLEIGLSTCAVVALGAVIFATQTDEISAQSSNFQGGSPVVSQAPDMTNIRILFPAGVRSSWHTHTWGQLLMIEEGIGLHQIRGRAIEEFHAGEPFWTPAGIEHWHGAHPDVDAHQLTIYEGQVEWLDPVTDEQYHGVRTRPMSRSAN
;
A
#
# COMPACT_ATOMS: atom_id res chain seq x y z
N MET A 1 -10.41 11.27 -90.57
CA MET A 1 -10.21 12.71 -90.31
C MET A 1 -9.56 12.77 -88.91
N ASN A 2 -8.29 12.91 -88.95
CA ASN A 2 -7.47 14.02 -88.43
C ASN A 2 -7.91 14.52 -87.05
N ASN A 3 -7.09 14.45 -86.02
CA ASN A 3 -5.99 15.37 -85.70
C ASN A 3 -5.21 14.91 -84.47
N LYS A 4 -4.01 14.65 -84.58
CA LYS A 4 -2.70 15.14 -84.13
C LYS A 4 -2.66 15.91 -82.80
N SER A 5 -1.66 15.49 -81.99
CA SER A 5 -0.67 16.32 -81.31
C SER A 5 -0.98 16.54 -79.79
N LYS A 6 -0.07 16.46 -78.89
CA LYS A 6 1.39 16.65 -78.82
C LYS A 6 1.95 16.00 -77.53
N LYS A 7 3.16 15.51 -77.63
CA LYS A 7 4.04 15.16 -76.51
C LYS A 7 4.44 16.41 -75.73
N THR A 8 4.40 16.35 -74.47
CA THR A 8 5.30 17.13 -73.63
C THR A 8 5.87 16.26 -72.53
N SER A 9 7.14 16.06 -72.65
CA SER A 9 8.01 15.48 -71.60
C SER A 9 8.17 16.45 -70.47
N LEU A 10 7.92 16.03 -69.28
CA LEU A 10 8.37 16.72 -68.07
C LEU A 10 9.16 15.72 -67.20
N LEU A 11 10.37 16.08 -67.08
CA LEU A 11 11.43 15.51 -66.25
C LEU A 11 11.00 15.53 -64.79
N GLU A 12 10.77 14.39 -64.20
CA GLU A 12 10.57 14.32 -62.75
C GLU A 12 11.91 14.14 -62.07
N ILE A 13 12.29 15.18 -61.37
CA ILE A 13 13.43 15.21 -60.44
C ILE A 13 13.00 14.45 -59.19
N GLY A 14 13.57 13.27 -59.02
CA GLY A 14 13.40 12.51 -57.78
C GLY A 14 14.03 13.22 -56.59
N LEU A 15 13.22 13.74 -55.67
CA LEU A 15 13.66 14.11 -54.33
C LEU A 15 13.59 12.86 -53.47
N SER A 16 14.75 12.28 -53.21
CA SER A 16 14.93 11.25 -52.17
C SER A 16 14.86 11.92 -50.84
N THR A 17 13.73 11.83 -50.17
CA THR A 17 13.60 12.22 -48.74
C THR A 17 14.15 11.09 -47.89
N CYS A 18 15.38 11.23 -47.43
CA CYS A 18 15.91 10.45 -46.32
C CYS A 18 15.08 10.74 -45.06
N ALA A 19 14.21 9.80 -44.69
CA ALA A 19 13.56 9.84 -43.39
C ALA A 19 14.61 9.44 -42.34
N VAL A 20 15.12 10.45 -41.63
CA VAL A 20 15.88 10.25 -40.41
C VAL A 20 14.91 9.86 -39.33
N VAL A 21 14.82 8.55 -39.01
CA VAL A 21 14.14 8.07 -37.84
C VAL A 21 15.02 8.43 -36.62
N ALA A 22 14.74 9.55 -36.00
CA ALA A 22 15.30 9.85 -34.70
C ALA A 22 14.65 8.92 -33.67
N LEU A 23 15.41 7.90 -33.26
CA LEU A 23 15.06 7.07 -32.09
C LEU A 23 15.20 7.99 -30.86
N GLY A 24 14.14 8.64 -30.49
CA GLY A 24 14.04 9.35 -29.21
C GLY A 24 14.01 8.33 -28.08
N ALA A 25 15.13 8.13 -27.41
CA ALA A 25 15.15 7.44 -26.13
C ALA A 25 14.32 8.28 -25.14
N VAL A 26 13.09 7.87 -24.86
CA VAL A 26 12.30 8.43 -23.77
C VAL A 26 12.93 7.91 -22.49
N ILE A 27 13.82 8.71 -21.91
CA ILE A 27 14.30 8.50 -20.55
C ILE A 27 13.12 8.83 -19.64
N PHE A 28 12.43 7.81 -19.14
CA PHE A 28 11.57 7.98 -17.98
C PHE A 28 12.48 8.32 -16.79
N ALA A 29 12.69 9.59 -16.56
CA ALA A 29 13.18 10.06 -15.28
C ALA A 29 12.05 9.78 -14.28
N THR A 30 12.23 8.78 -13.43
CA THR A 30 11.44 8.65 -12.22
C THR A 30 11.78 9.86 -11.36
N GLN A 31 10.95 10.90 -11.45
CA GLN A 31 10.99 11.98 -10.48
C GLN A 31 10.52 11.38 -9.17
N THR A 32 11.45 11.10 -8.29
CA THR A 32 11.16 11.01 -6.87
C THR A 32 10.81 12.43 -6.45
N ASP A 33 9.52 12.71 -6.23
CA ASP A 33 9.08 13.97 -5.64
C ASP A 33 9.64 14.05 -4.22
N GLU A 34 10.84 14.59 -4.09
CA GLU A 34 11.38 14.99 -2.80
C GLU A 34 10.51 16.17 -2.33
N ILE A 35 9.67 15.93 -1.33
CA ILE A 35 9.02 17.02 -0.63
C ILE A 35 10.12 17.74 0.13
N SER A 36 10.56 18.88 -0.39
CA SER A 36 11.44 19.80 0.33
C SER A 36 10.71 20.25 1.61
N ALA A 37 11.04 19.61 2.71
CA ALA A 37 10.56 20.03 4.02
C ALA A 37 11.07 21.46 4.26
N GLN A 38 10.15 22.39 4.54
CA GLN A 38 10.48 23.78 4.79
C GLN A 38 11.46 23.85 5.97
N SER A 39 12.69 24.23 5.69
CA SER A 39 13.83 24.15 6.62
C SER A 39 13.61 24.93 7.94
N SER A 40 12.68 25.90 7.94
CA SER A 40 12.32 26.69 9.13
C SER A 40 11.62 25.91 10.25
N ASN A 41 11.08 24.72 9.96
CA ASN A 41 10.36 23.90 10.92
C ASN A 41 11.24 22.87 11.62
N PHE A 42 12.52 22.75 11.24
CA PHE A 42 13.42 21.74 11.76
C PHE A 42 14.65 22.39 12.40
N GLN A 43 15.11 21.81 13.50
CA GLN A 43 16.29 22.27 14.24
C GLN A 43 17.46 21.31 13.98
N GLY A 44 18.68 21.85 13.85
CA GLY A 44 19.90 21.05 13.69
C GLY A 44 20.17 20.59 12.25
N GLY A 45 19.33 20.93 11.28
CA GLY A 45 19.50 20.59 9.86
C GLY A 45 18.21 20.42 9.10
N SER A 46 18.31 20.06 7.82
CA SER A 46 17.14 19.77 6.98
C SER A 46 16.97 18.27 6.83
N PRO A 47 15.79 17.70 7.17
CA PRO A 47 15.52 16.29 6.92
C PRO A 47 15.38 16.00 5.42
N VAL A 48 15.72 14.79 5.04
CA VAL A 48 15.34 14.24 3.73
C VAL A 48 14.00 13.58 3.88
N VAL A 49 13.02 13.99 3.08
CA VAL A 49 11.65 13.43 3.10
C VAL A 49 11.39 12.78 1.75
N SER A 50 10.95 11.53 1.77
CA SER A 50 10.49 10.80 0.60
C SER A 50 9.03 10.38 0.77
N GLN A 51 8.32 10.28 -0.36
CA GLN A 51 7.00 9.67 -0.39
C GLN A 51 7.12 8.14 -0.25
N ALA A 52 6.09 7.51 0.29
CA ALA A 52 5.94 6.06 0.31
C ALA A 52 4.69 5.67 -0.49
N PRO A 53 4.73 5.77 -1.84
CA PRO A 53 3.55 5.55 -2.69
C PRO A 53 3.07 4.09 -2.66
N ASP A 54 3.92 3.16 -2.26
CA ASP A 54 3.61 1.73 -2.19
C ASP A 54 2.90 1.33 -0.89
N MET A 55 2.80 2.28 0.06
CA MET A 55 2.12 2.02 1.33
C MET A 55 0.60 2.10 1.18
N THR A 56 -0.08 1.03 1.53
CA THR A 56 -1.54 1.00 1.69
C THR A 56 -1.89 1.47 3.10
N ASN A 57 -2.80 2.44 3.20
CA ASN A 57 -3.37 2.86 4.47
C ASN A 57 -4.90 2.89 4.35
N ILE A 58 -5.58 2.16 5.21
CA ILE A 58 -7.04 2.04 5.22
C ILE A 58 -7.58 2.09 6.64
N ARG A 59 -8.82 2.58 6.79
CA ARG A 59 -9.62 2.43 8.00
C ARG A 59 -10.64 1.34 7.79
N ILE A 60 -10.73 0.44 8.77
CA ILE A 60 -11.67 -0.67 8.77
C ILE A 60 -12.53 -0.54 10.03
N LEU A 61 -13.84 -0.52 9.85
CA LEU A 61 -14.79 -0.75 10.93
C LEU A 61 -15.10 -2.24 10.99
N PHE A 62 -14.72 -2.86 12.07
CA PHE A 62 -15.19 -4.20 12.44
C PHE A 62 -16.36 -4.06 13.44
N PRO A 63 -17.60 -4.41 13.07
CA PRO A 63 -18.67 -4.55 14.05
C PRO A 63 -18.30 -5.58 15.12
N ALA A 64 -18.92 -5.49 16.29
CA ALA A 64 -18.74 -6.46 17.38
C ALA A 64 -18.86 -7.90 16.87
N GLY A 65 -17.90 -8.76 17.23
CA GLY A 65 -17.83 -10.15 16.80
C GLY A 65 -17.25 -10.41 15.41
N VAL A 66 -17.02 -9.36 14.61
CA VAL A 66 -16.45 -9.49 13.25
C VAL A 66 -14.93 -9.56 13.30
N ARG A 67 -14.36 -10.45 12.52
CA ARG A 67 -12.91 -10.69 12.42
C ARG A 67 -12.50 -11.05 11.00
N SER A 68 -11.22 -10.87 10.68
CA SER A 68 -10.61 -11.36 9.45
C SER A 68 -10.41 -12.89 9.51
N SER A 69 -10.16 -13.51 8.36
CA SER A 69 -9.50 -14.82 8.30
C SER A 69 -8.04 -14.71 8.75
N TRP A 70 -7.37 -15.84 8.99
CA TRP A 70 -5.92 -15.89 9.09
C TRP A 70 -5.30 -15.37 7.80
N HIS A 71 -4.21 -14.62 7.91
CA HIS A 71 -3.51 -14.08 6.75
C HIS A 71 -2.06 -13.72 7.09
N THR A 72 -1.28 -13.45 6.05
CA THR A 72 0.08 -12.91 6.16
C THR A 72 0.25 -11.69 5.28
N HIS A 73 1.26 -10.89 5.55
CA HIS A 73 1.68 -9.76 4.73
C HIS A 73 3.14 -9.91 4.30
N THR A 74 3.48 -9.54 3.06
CA THR A 74 4.86 -9.63 2.56
C THR A 74 5.83 -8.66 3.23
N TRP A 75 5.35 -7.50 3.66
CA TRP A 75 6.13 -6.48 4.37
C TRP A 75 5.92 -6.54 5.90
N GLY A 76 4.76 -6.97 6.33
CA GLY A 76 4.23 -6.87 7.68
C GLY A 76 3.06 -5.91 7.73
N GLN A 77 2.52 -5.67 8.92
CA GLN A 77 1.34 -4.83 9.10
C GLN A 77 1.44 -4.03 10.39
N LEU A 78 1.25 -2.72 10.28
CA LEU A 78 1.01 -1.84 11.42
C LEU A 78 -0.48 -1.65 11.59
N LEU A 79 -0.98 -1.92 12.79
CA LEU A 79 -2.36 -1.72 13.20
C LEU A 79 -2.43 -0.75 14.38
N MET A 80 -3.47 0.05 14.42
CA MET A 80 -3.79 0.91 15.56
C MET A 80 -5.30 0.98 15.72
N ILE A 81 -5.79 0.74 16.92
CA ILE A 81 -7.19 0.95 17.24
C ILE A 81 -7.41 2.46 17.44
N GLU A 82 -8.30 3.04 16.65
CA GLU A 82 -8.70 4.45 16.76
C GLU A 82 -9.87 4.63 17.73
N GLU A 83 -10.79 3.63 17.77
CA GLU A 83 -11.97 3.62 18.65
C GLU A 83 -12.41 2.19 18.96
N GLY A 84 -12.94 1.94 20.14
CA GLY A 84 -13.44 0.64 20.56
C GLY A 84 -12.35 -0.30 21.06
N ILE A 85 -12.54 -1.62 20.84
CA ILE A 85 -11.65 -2.69 21.32
C ILE A 85 -11.35 -3.64 20.18
N GLY A 86 -10.07 -3.69 19.78
CA GLY A 86 -9.56 -4.61 18.77
C GLY A 86 -8.94 -5.87 19.38
N LEU A 87 -9.08 -6.98 18.67
CA LEU A 87 -8.40 -8.23 18.97
C LEU A 87 -7.40 -8.54 17.88
N HIS A 88 -6.28 -9.12 18.26
CA HIS A 88 -5.25 -9.62 17.37
C HIS A 88 -4.69 -10.93 17.90
N GLN A 89 -4.37 -11.86 17.01
CA GLN A 89 -3.69 -13.09 17.41
C GLN A 89 -2.67 -13.49 16.36
N ILE A 90 -1.46 -13.76 16.80
CA ILE A 90 -0.46 -14.52 16.03
C ILE A 90 -0.76 -16.01 16.23
N ARG A 91 -0.69 -16.80 15.16
CA ARG A 91 -0.98 -18.25 15.22
C ARG A 91 -0.12 -18.94 16.28
N GLY A 92 -0.77 -19.69 17.14
CA GLY A 92 -0.13 -20.38 18.26
C GLY A 92 0.13 -19.53 19.51
N ARG A 93 -0.30 -18.26 19.53
CA ARG A 93 -0.21 -17.39 20.72
C ARG A 93 -1.60 -17.12 21.29
N ALA A 94 -1.65 -16.54 22.49
CA ALA A 94 -2.89 -16.01 23.05
C ALA A 94 -3.38 -14.81 22.23
N ILE A 95 -4.68 -14.55 22.27
CA ILE A 95 -5.29 -13.36 21.69
C ILE A 95 -4.87 -12.14 22.51
N GLU A 96 -4.42 -11.10 21.85
CA GLU A 96 -4.07 -9.81 22.44
C GLU A 96 -5.21 -8.82 22.23
N GLU A 97 -5.53 -8.05 23.27
CA GLU A 97 -6.58 -7.03 23.26
C GLU A 97 -5.95 -5.64 23.22
N PHE A 98 -6.34 -4.82 22.26
CA PHE A 98 -5.85 -3.46 22.04
C PHE A 98 -6.98 -2.44 22.16
N HIS A 99 -6.67 -1.31 22.77
CA HIS A 99 -7.59 -0.18 22.95
C HIS A 99 -7.18 1.01 22.08
N ALA A 100 -8.04 2.02 22.03
CA ALA A 100 -7.79 3.24 21.26
C ALA A 100 -6.43 3.87 21.61
N GLY A 101 -5.66 4.19 20.55
CA GLY A 101 -4.31 4.75 20.66
C GLY A 101 -3.19 3.71 20.85
N GLU A 102 -3.50 2.43 20.95
CA GLU A 102 -2.51 1.35 21.07
C GLU A 102 -2.14 0.77 19.71
N PRO A 103 -0.94 1.07 19.16
CA PRO A 103 -0.46 0.47 17.93
C PRO A 103 0.21 -0.87 18.20
N PHE A 104 0.15 -1.77 17.22
CA PHE A 104 0.89 -3.02 17.23
C PHE A 104 1.41 -3.39 15.84
N TRP A 105 2.55 -4.07 15.83
CA TRP A 105 3.22 -4.47 14.61
C TRP A 105 3.24 -6.00 14.47
N THR A 106 2.79 -6.48 13.31
CA THR A 106 2.96 -7.88 12.91
C THR A 106 4.02 -7.97 11.83
N PRO A 107 5.13 -8.69 12.05
CA PRO A 107 6.20 -8.82 11.06
C PRO A 107 5.76 -9.56 9.79
N ALA A 108 6.55 -9.39 8.71
CA ALA A 108 6.37 -10.08 7.45
C ALA A 108 6.27 -11.60 7.60
N GLY A 109 5.35 -12.23 6.87
CA GLY A 109 5.17 -13.68 6.83
C GLY A 109 4.57 -14.30 8.09
N ILE A 110 4.25 -13.51 9.11
CA ILE A 110 3.62 -14.03 10.33
C ILE A 110 2.12 -14.20 10.12
N GLU A 111 1.63 -15.43 10.32
CA GLU A 111 0.22 -15.74 10.27
C GLU A 111 -0.51 -15.14 11.47
N HIS A 112 -1.49 -14.31 11.20
CA HIS A 112 -2.28 -13.62 12.20
C HIS A 112 -3.71 -13.34 11.71
N TRP A 113 -4.56 -12.96 12.64
CA TRP A 113 -5.86 -12.37 12.36
C TRP A 113 -6.08 -11.17 13.28
N HIS A 114 -6.99 -10.30 12.91
CA HIS A 114 -7.45 -9.18 13.71
C HIS A 114 -8.95 -8.92 13.51
N GLY A 115 -9.57 -8.20 14.43
CA GLY A 115 -11.00 -7.90 14.38
C GLY A 115 -11.47 -7.18 15.62
N ALA A 116 -12.78 -7.12 15.83
CA ALA A 116 -13.40 -6.50 16.99
C ALA A 116 -13.46 -7.46 18.19
N HIS A 117 -13.69 -6.89 19.38
CA HIS A 117 -14.16 -7.62 20.55
C HIS A 117 -15.56 -8.22 20.30
N PRO A 118 -15.96 -9.32 20.96
CA PRO A 118 -17.31 -9.88 20.77
C PRO A 118 -18.46 -8.91 21.02
N ASP A 119 -18.30 -7.98 21.94
CA ASP A 119 -19.34 -7.08 22.43
C ASP A 119 -19.13 -5.60 22.06
N VAL A 120 -17.98 -5.25 21.45
CA VAL A 120 -17.59 -3.87 21.15
C VAL A 120 -17.01 -3.79 19.75
N ASP A 121 -17.46 -2.81 18.96
CA ASP A 121 -16.91 -2.52 17.65
C ASP A 121 -15.43 -2.09 17.75
N ALA A 122 -14.69 -2.20 16.65
CA ALA A 122 -13.33 -1.70 16.55
C ALA A 122 -13.16 -0.88 15.26
N HIS A 123 -12.80 0.40 15.41
CA HIS A 123 -12.29 1.23 14.32
C HIS A 123 -10.77 1.10 14.28
N GLN A 124 -10.26 0.61 13.18
CA GLN A 124 -8.86 0.26 13.04
C GLN A 124 -8.22 0.96 11.86
N LEU A 125 -7.12 1.67 12.11
CA LEU A 125 -6.18 2.11 11.08
C LEU A 125 -5.22 0.97 10.78
N THR A 126 -5.07 0.65 9.49
CA THR A 126 -4.22 -0.42 8.99
C THR A 126 -3.25 0.16 7.97
N ILE A 127 -1.95 -0.12 8.15
CA ILE A 127 -0.88 0.30 7.24
C ILE A 127 -0.03 -0.92 6.89
N TYR A 128 0.13 -1.18 5.60
CA TYR A 128 0.97 -2.26 5.09
C TYR A 128 1.48 -1.95 3.67
N GLU A 129 2.46 -2.72 3.23
CA GLU A 129 3.00 -2.69 1.87
C GLU A 129 2.93 -4.10 1.25
N GLY A 130 2.84 -4.14 -0.07
CA GLY A 130 2.86 -5.40 -0.82
C GLY A 130 1.55 -6.17 -0.76
N GLN A 131 1.65 -7.50 -0.69
CA GLN A 131 0.52 -8.40 -0.84
C GLN A 131 0.05 -8.98 0.49
N VAL A 132 -1.25 -9.31 0.51
CA VAL A 132 -1.90 -10.06 1.58
C VAL A 132 -2.18 -11.47 1.06
N GLU A 133 -1.74 -12.49 1.77
CA GLU A 133 -2.10 -13.89 1.52
C GLU A 133 -3.15 -14.31 2.53
N TRP A 134 -4.35 -14.61 2.02
CA TRP A 134 -5.47 -15.09 2.84
C TRP A 134 -5.39 -16.59 3.05
N LEU A 135 -5.58 -17.02 4.30
CA LEU A 135 -5.52 -18.40 4.74
C LEU A 135 -6.92 -18.88 5.23
N ASP A 136 -6.94 -19.88 6.10
CA ASP A 136 -8.16 -20.45 6.66
C ASP A 136 -8.97 -19.44 7.50
N PRO A 137 -10.29 -19.60 7.57
CA PRO A 137 -11.13 -18.81 8.47
C PRO A 137 -10.76 -19.04 9.94
N VAL A 138 -10.88 -18.00 10.76
CA VAL A 138 -10.78 -18.12 12.21
C VAL A 138 -12.05 -18.73 12.76
N THR A 139 -11.95 -19.90 13.40
CA THR A 139 -13.11 -20.57 13.98
C THR A 139 -13.63 -19.83 15.22
N ASP A 140 -14.87 -20.09 15.62
CA ASP A 140 -15.42 -19.49 16.84
C ASP A 140 -14.64 -19.93 18.10
N GLU A 141 -14.17 -21.18 18.13
CA GLU A 141 -13.32 -21.68 19.22
C GLU A 141 -12.02 -20.91 19.32
N GLN A 142 -11.36 -20.62 18.18
CA GLN A 142 -10.14 -19.81 18.14
C GLN A 142 -10.43 -18.38 18.59
N TYR A 143 -11.49 -17.77 18.08
CA TYR A 143 -11.87 -16.40 18.38
C TYR A 143 -12.23 -16.18 19.88
N HIS A 144 -12.83 -17.17 20.52
CA HIS A 144 -13.15 -17.15 21.95
C HIS A 144 -12.05 -17.76 22.84
N GLY A 145 -10.85 -17.97 22.29
CA GLY A 145 -9.73 -18.54 23.00
C GLY A 145 -9.17 -17.67 24.11
N VAL A 146 -8.04 -18.07 24.67
CA VAL A 146 -7.37 -17.38 25.78
C VAL A 146 -6.93 -15.98 25.34
N ARG A 147 -7.31 -14.95 26.10
CA ARG A 147 -6.96 -13.56 25.86
C ARG A 147 -5.91 -13.08 26.85
N THR A 148 -5.01 -12.25 26.38
CA THR A 148 -4.09 -11.47 27.22
C THR A 148 -4.16 -10.01 26.77
N ARG A 149 -4.08 -9.09 27.74
CA ARG A 149 -3.88 -7.69 27.42
C ARG A 149 -2.38 -7.44 27.25
N PRO A 150 -1.91 -6.81 26.15
CA PRO A 150 -0.51 -6.39 26.07
C PRO A 150 -0.19 -5.51 27.27
N MET A 151 0.98 -5.75 27.87
CA MET A 151 1.46 -4.85 28.92
C MET A 151 1.65 -3.48 28.29
N SER A 152 0.91 -2.47 28.76
CA SER A 152 1.14 -1.10 28.36
C SER A 152 2.62 -0.81 28.61
N ARG A 153 3.37 -0.43 27.58
CA ARG A 153 4.70 0.14 27.77
C ARG A 153 4.48 1.41 28.55
N SER A 154 4.76 1.38 29.85
CA SER A 154 4.84 2.59 30.64
C SER A 154 5.83 3.50 29.93
N ALA A 155 5.34 4.67 29.46
CA ALA A 155 6.20 5.72 28.97
C ALA A 155 7.11 6.12 30.16
N ASN A 156 8.38 5.79 30.06
CA ASN A 156 9.43 6.40 30.87
C ASN A 156 9.88 7.69 30.20
#